data_d28412a36d8f47a234b6da513db8367f
#
_entry.id   d28412a36d8f47a234b6da513db8367f
#
_cell.length_a   1.000
_cell.length_b   1.000
_cell.length_c   1.000
_cell.angle_alpha   90.00
_cell.angle_beta   90.00
_cell.angle_gamma   90.00
#
_symmetry.space_group_name_H-M   'P 1'
#
loop_
_entity.id
_entity.type
_entity.pdbx_description
1 polymer ?
#
loop_
_entity_poly.entity_id
_entity_poly.type
_entity_poly.pdbx_seq_one_letter_code
_entity_poly.pdbx_strand_id
1 'polypeptide(L)'
;MFYGCMEQINSKYLIYPKQKTTDSAATKLKLFYTNDWHGQTDNIGGILGGSLQFDSSTKGQKIDTLKLAAGDTWSGANVKKNNFILNLMNYMGFDACAIGNHELDAGTKAMLDTVSNSSKTKFVSANLKTTQGEQLKGVETSFIKEENGNKYGIIGLSPLDLKTVVLPERISDINVQNFEQTVKSTQIEIDKMKAQGVNKIIILSHIGKDMDEKLARALDGVDIIVGGHSHDKIEDIKEGESLVRSKSGEPVVILQTGQNAENYGILNAEFDINGILKRVSNSVVETSKKKSSIIEDIKNFEVGVSPKVGSIKEIDSLPENRRKAPSQWTAMMADSMREALGVDVALINSANIRKVPQIGKLTEQDIEESAPMKNDLIKTQMSEEQIVSGIKNAAYRSMGATDGYPGLLQCSGIKYTIDSNGSLLNLSFVDKEGRETPVDINNPSKTKMYTVALDTFLANGKEYPEMVPKSQVEKFNYDKDTTMINYLKARADKEDLVIKDDGRLKIVQTSQAPRQSSSTRNI
;
A
#
# COMPACT_ATOMS: atom_id res chain seq x y z
N MET A 1 -10.60 34.93 -17.43
CA MET A 1 -12.00 34.78 -16.95
C MET A 1 -12.23 33.29 -16.70
N PHE A 2 -11.90 32.79 -15.50
CA PHE A 2 -12.23 31.45 -15.05
C PHE A 2 -12.87 31.57 -13.68
N TYR A 3 -14.20 31.78 -13.68
CA TYR A 3 -15.06 31.50 -12.55
C TYR A 3 -15.71 30.15 -12.84
N GLY A 4 -15.41 29.15 -12.06
CA GLY A 4 -15.97 27.83 -12.20
C GLY A 4 -16.01 27.10 -10.87
N CYS A 5 -17.20 26.97 -10.32
CA CYS A 5 -17.66 26.05 -9.28
C CYS A 5 -16.93 26.06 -7.94
N MET A 6 -17.39 26.89 -7.03
CA MET A 6 -17.41 26.55 -5.60
C MET A 6 -18.54 25.52 -5.39
N GLU A 7 -18.20 24.24 -5.33
CA GLU A 7 -19.10 23.27 -4.74
C GLU A 7 -19.23 23.56 -3.24
N GLN A 8 -20.46 23.70 -2.78
CA GLN A 8 -20.81 23.95 -1.39
C GLN A 8 -20.39 22.74 -0.55
N ILE A 9 -19.35 22.90 0.26
CA ILE A 9 -18.98 21.94 1.32
C ILE A 9 -20.01 22.09 2.44
N ASN A 10 -21.01 21.24 2.41
CA ASN A 10 -22.03 21.13 3.46
C ASN A 10 -21.71 19.90 4.33
N SER A 11 -20.91 20.10 5.38
CA SER A 11 -21.03 19.32 6.63
C SER A 11 -20.15 19.92 7.73
N LYS A 12 -20.75 20.79 8.52
CA LYS A 12 -20.16 21.27 9.78
C LYS A 12 -20.61 20.35 10.91
N TYR A 13 -19.75 19.48 11.39
CA TYR A 13 -20.05 18.67 12.58
C TYR A 13 -19.65 19.42 13.85
N LEU A 14 -20.61 19.58 14.76
CA LEU A 14 -20.38 20.07 16.12
C LEU A 14 -20.06 18.88 17.02
N ILE A 15 -18.84 18.80 17.54
CA ILE A 15 -18.36 17.69 18.39
C ILE A 15 -18.85 17.81 19.84
N TYR A 16 -19.25 19.02 20.30
CA TYR A 16 -19.81 19.23 21.64
C TYR A 16 -21.15 19.95 21.61
N PRO A 17 -22.11 19.55 22.47
CA PRO A 17 -23.33 20.32 22.66
C PRO A 17 -23.00 21.72 23.20
N LYS A 18 -23.75 22.74 22.77
CA LYS A 18 -23.60 24.13 23.17
C LYS A 18 -23.55 24.29 24.70
N GLN A 19 -22.37 24.26 25.31
CA GLN A 19 -22.19 25.00 26.54
C GLN A 19 -21.98 26.47 26.15
N LYS A 20 -22.76 27.37 26.76
CA LYS A 20 -22.55 28.81 26.68
C LYS A 20 -21.22 29.15 27.36
N THR A 21 -20.15 29.11 26.60
CA THR A 21 -18.89 29.72 27.00
C THR A 21 -18.51 30.74 25.94
N THR A 22 -18.24 31.94 26.37
CA THR A 22 -17.70 33.03 25.59
C THR A 22 -16.59 32.54 24.68
N ASP A 23 -16.73 32.80 23.38
CA ASP A 23 -15.73 32.49 22.33
C ASP A 23 -14.39 33.21 22.62
N SER A 24 -13.55 32.64 23.47
CA SER A 24 -12.18 33.05 23.63
C SER A 24 -11.30 32.24 22.68
N ALA A 25 -10.68 32.92 21.75
CA ALA A 25 -9.60 32.56 20.83
C ALA A 25 -9.45 31.04 20.54
N ALA A 26 -10.30 30.50 19.68
CA ALA A 26 -10.13 29.16 19.15
C ALA A 26 -8.91 29.12 18.20
N THR A 27 -7.98 28.20 18.43
CA THR A 27 -6.93 27.91 17.47
C THR A 27 -7.56 27.22 16.25
N LYS A 28 -7.23 27.68 15.05
CA LYS A 28 -7.69 27.09 13.80
C LYS A 28 -6.52 26.44 13.10
N LEU A 29 -6.65 25.16 12.81
CA LEU A 29 -5.70 24.38 12.02
C LEU A 29 -6.32 23.97 10.69
N LYS A 30 -5.58 24.17 9.62
CA LYS A 30 -5.85 23.56 8.32
C LYS A 30 -4.73 22.56 8.02
N LEU A 31 -5.08 21.29 7.88
CA LEU A 31 -4.15 20.19 7.67
C LEU A 31 -4.31 19.64 6.26
N PHE A 32 -3.23 19.62 5.49
CA PHE A 32 -3.10 18.81 4.29
C PHE A 32 -2.51 17.46 4.68
N TYR A 33 -3.19 16.37 4.33
CA TYR A 33 -2.72 15.05 4.72
C TYR A 33 -2.88 14.02 3.60
N THR A 34 -2.08 12.97 3.68
CA THR A 34 -2.08 11.87 2.72
C THR A 34 -1.40 10.63 3.29
N ASN A 35 -1.57 9.49 2.63
CA ASN A 35 -0.99 8.19 2.97
C ASN A 35 -0.90 7.30 1.73
N ASP A 36 -0.09 6.22 1.81
CA ASP A 36 -0.08 5.09 0.88
C ASP A 36 0.03 5.50 -0.61
N TRP A 37 1.00 6.35 -0.95
CA TRP A 37 1.24 6.71 -2.36
C TRP A 37 1.80 5.56 -3.17
N HIS A 38 2.55 4.64 -2.52
CA HIS A 38 3.23 3.51 -3.14
C HIS A 38 4.09 3.91 -4.35
N GLY A 39 4.64 5.12 -4.33
CA GLY A 39 5.45 5.65 -5.42
C GLY A 39 4.71 5.77 -6.77
N GLN A 40 3.37 5.93 -6.77
CA GLN A 40 2.54 6.03 -7.97
C GLN A 40 2.67 7.41 -8.64
N THR A 41 3.74 7.59 -9.39
CA THR A 41 4.12 8.86 -10.01
C THR A 41 3.04 9.44 -10.93
N ASP A 42 2.18 8.62 -11.50
CA ASP A 42 1.08 9.06 -12.37
C ASP A 42 0.04 9.93 -11.62
N ASN A 43 -0.16 9.69 -10.32
CA ASN A 43 -1.12 10.42 -9.47
C ASN A 43 -0.48 11.53 -8.63
N ILE A 44 0.83 11.45 -8.40
CA ILE A 44 1.56 12.44 -7.57
C ILE A 44 1.44 13.87 -8.12
N GLY A 45 1.25 14.04 -9.43
CA GLY A 45 0.95 15.34 -10.02
C GLY A 45 -0.28 16.02 -9.45
N GLY A 46 -1.31 15.24 -9.11
CA GLY A 46 -2.52 15.72 -8.44
C GLY A 46 -2.27 16.09 -6.97
N ILE A 47 -1.45 15.32 -6.25
CA ILE A 47 -0.99 15.66 -4.89
C ILE A 47 -0.21 16.98 -4.91
N LEU A 48 0.72 17.15 -5.85
CA LEU A 48 1.47 18.39 -6.02
C LEU A 48 0.55 19.58 -6.29
N GLY A 49 -0.39 19.44 -7.23
CA GLY A 49 -1.38 20.47 -7.54
C GLY A 49 -2.21 20.86 -6.32
N GLY A 50 -2.70 19.85 -5.56
CA GLY A 50 -3.44 20.04 -4.31
C GLY A 50 -2.63 20.75 -3.23
N SER A 51 -1.36 20.38 -3.07
CA SER A 51 -0.43 21.00 -2.12
C SER A 51 -0.18 22.49 -2.45
N LEU A 52 0.07 22.82 -3.72
CA LEU A 52 0.26 24.20 -4.16
C LEU A 52 -1.03 25.04 -3.99
N GLN A 53 -2.19 24.46 -4.26
CA GLN A 53 -3.49 25.11 -4.02
C GLN A 53 -3.72 25.34 -2.53
N PHE A 54 -3.35 24.38 -1.68
CA PHE A 54 -3.41 24.51 -0.22
C PHE A 54 -2.58 25.71 0.24
N ASP A 55 -1.31 25.81 -0.18
CA ASP A 55 -0.42 26.94 0.16
C ASP A 55 -0.99 28.27 -0.29
N SER A 56 -1.47 28.34 -1.54
CA SER A 56 -2.10 29.54 -2.08
C SER A 56 -3.35 29.95 -1.31
N SER A 57 -4.17 28.97 -0.91
CA SER A 57 -5.42 29.22 -0.18
C SER A 57 -5.23 29.64 1.27
N THR A 58 -4.07 29.35 1.86
CA THR A 58 -3.76 29.68 3.27
C THR A 58 -2.87 30.88 3.43
N LYS A 59 -2.21 31.31 2.36
CA LYS A 59 -1.28 32.43 2.36
C LYS A 59 -1.93 33.72 2.91
N GLY A 60 -1.30 34.30 3.93
CA GLY A 60 -1.75 35.54 4.56
C GLY A 60 -2.97 35.41 5.49
N GLN A 61 -3.48 34.18 5.68
CA GLN A 61 -4.52 33.93 6.67
C GLN A 61 -3.92 33.72 8.07
N LYS A 62 -4.65 34.11 9.13
CA LYS A 62 -4.31 33.80 10.52
C LYS A 62 -4.86 32.41 10.87
N ILE A 63 -4.31 31.39 10.26
CA ILE A 63 -4.66 29.98 10.47
C ILE A 63 -3.38 29.16 10.49
N ASP A 64 -3.28 28.21 11.39
CA ASP A 64 -2.15 27.32 11.45
C ASP A 64 -2.24 26.28 10.34
N THR A 65 -1.12 25.90 9.75
CA THR A 65 -1.06 24.98 8.63
C THR A 65 -0.04 23.88 8.87
N LEU A 66 -0.41 22.64 8.54
CA LEU A 66 0.49 21.49 8.55
C LEU A 66 0.30 20.67 7.28
N LYS A 67 1.37 20.01 6.84
CA LYS A 67 1.35 19.02 5.75
C LYS A 67 1.97 17.73 6.23
N LEU A 68 1.18 16.67 6.30
CA LEU A 68 1.55 15.42 6.95
C LEU A 68 1.27 14.20 6.06
N ALA A 69 2.17 13.20 6.10
CA ALA A 69 2.02 11.93 5.41
C ALA A 69 2.11 10.75 6.38
N ALA A 70 1.20 9.79 6.26
CA ALA A 70 1.13 8.66 7.19
C ALA A 70 1.82 7.38 6.66
N GLY A 71 2.94 7.53 5.93
CA GLY A 71 3.78 6.41 5.47
C GLY A 71 3.37 5.83 4.12
N ASP A 72 4.15 4.84 3.66
CA ASP A 72 4.06 4.20 2.35
C ASP A 72 4.05 5.20 1.19
N THR A 73 4.87 6.23 1.30
CA THR A 73 5.00 7.27 0.28
C THR A 73 5.76 6.79 -0.94
N TRP A 74 6.78 5.95 -0.76
CA TRP A 74 7.42 5.20 -1.84
C TRP A 74 7.22 3.70 -1.71
N SER A 75 7.63 2.95 -2.71
CA SER A 75 7.61 1.49 -2.68
C SER A 75 8.67 0.90 -3.60
N GLY A 76 9.11 -0.32 -3.25
CA GLY A 76 10.12 -1.05 -4.00
C GLY A 76 11.55 -0.64 -3.68
N ALA A 77 12.50 -1.36 -4.27
CA ALA A 77 13.92 -1.24 -3.96
C ALA A 77 14.68 -0.24 -4.86
N ASN A 78 13.98 0.52 -5.70
CA ASN A 78 14.62 1.53 -6.55
C ASN A 78 14.94 2.81 -5.74
N VAL A 79 16.15 2.87 -5.18
CA VAL A 79 16.60 3.98 -4.33
C VAL A 79 16.55 5.33 -5.05
N LYS A 80 16.81 5.40 -6.37
CA LYS A 80 16.71 6.67 -7.13
C LYS A 80 15.26 7.17 -7.15
N LYS A 81 14.31 6.27 -7.39
CA LYS A 81 12.88 6.59 -7.35
C LYS A 81 12.45 7.03 -5.96
N ASN A 82 12.92 6.35 -4.91
CA ASN A 82 12.60 6.70 -3.52
C ASN A 82 13.11 8.11 -3.18
N ASN A 83 14.34 8.45 -3.58
CA ASN A 83 14.89 9.80 -3.43
C ASN A 83 14.11 10.84 -4.25
N PHE A 84 13.63 10.49 -5.46
CA PHE A 84 12.77 11.38 -6.24
C PHE A 84 11.46 11.69 -5.49
N ILE A 85 10.79 10.68 -4.91
CA ILE A 85 9.58 10.89 -4.10
C ILE A 85 9.89 11.78 -2.88
N LEU A 86 11.00 11.51 -2.18
CA LEU A 86 11.44 12.34 -1.07
C LEU A 86 11.67 13.81 -1.49
N ASN A 87 12.31 14.04 -2.62
CA ASN A 87 12.55 15.39 -3.15
C ASN A 87 11.24 16.11 -3.47
N LEU A 88 10.24 15.41 -4.00
CA LEU A 88 8.90 15.96 -4.19
C LEU A 88 8.21 16.30 -2.86
N MET A 89 8.32 15.45 -1.84
CA MET A 89 7.79 15.75 -0.50
C MET A 89 8.45 17.00 0.10
N ASN A 90 9.78 17.11 0.00
CA ASN A 90 10.52 18.29 0.43
C ASN A 90 10.09 19.55 -0.35
N TYR A 91 9.88 19.45 -1.67
CA TYR A 91 9.41 20.54 -2.52
C TYR A 91 7.99 20.99 -2.13
N MET A 92 7.08 20.03 -1.90
CA MET A 92 5.72 20.29 -1.45
C MET A 92 5.67 20.82 -0.01
N GLY A 93 6.77 20.72 0.75
CA GLY A 93 6.89 21.23 2.10
C GLY A 93 6.15 20.37 3.15
N PHE A 94 6.17 19.04 3.00
CA PHE A 94 5.68 18.18 4.07
C PHE A 94 6.48 18.37 5.35
N ASP A 95 5.79 18.55 6.47
CA ASP A 95 6.41 18.72 7.79
C ASP A 95 6.92 17.38 8.33
N ALA A 96 6.14 16.32 8.13
CA ALA A 96 6.52 14.98 8.59
C ALA A 96 5.90 13.85 7.75
N CYS A 97 6.57 12.68 7.85
CA CYS A 97 6.11 11.42 7.32
C CYS A 97 6.33 10.29 8.33
N ALA A 98 5.35 9.41 8.53
CA ALA A 98 5.56 8.16 9.26
C ALA A 98 6.37 7.17 8.40
N ILE A 99 6.98 6.17 9.04
CA ILE A 99 7.60 5.03 8.35
C ILE A 99 6.55 3.94 8.19
N GLY A 100 6.15 3.65 6.95
CA GLY A 100 5.32 2.50 6.62
C GLY A 100 6.16 1.26 6.31
N ASN A 101 5.52 0.19 5.80
CA ASN A 101 6.24 -1.04 5.42
C ASN A 101 6.99 -0.88 4.10
N HIS A 102 6.46 -0.10 3.17
CA HIS A 102 7.09 0.07 1.86
C HIS A 102 8.32 0.99 1.87
N GLU A 103 8.48 1.83 2.89
CA GLU A 103 9.74 2.50 3.13
C GLU A 103 10.90 1.51 3.34
N LEU A 104 10.60 0.29 3.80
CA LEU A 104 11.57 -0.77 4.11
C LEU A 104 11.73 -1.84 3.00
N ASP A 105 11.11 -1.67 1.85
CA ASP A 105 11.20 -2.60 0.72
C ASP A 105 12.63 -2.85 0.23
N ALA A 106 13.49 -1.83 0.32
CA ALA A 106 14.92 -1.93 -0.01
C ALA A 106 15.81 -2.31 1.19
N GLY A 107 15.20 -2.56 2.35
CA GLY A 107 15.89 -2.83 3.63
C GLY A 107 16.15 -1.58 4.46
N THR A 108 16.43 -1.79 5.75
CA THR A 108 16.62 -0.72 6.74
C THR A 108 17.71 0.28 6.33
N LYS A 109 18.87 -0.22 5.86
CA LYS A 109 19.97 0.67 5.46
C LYS A 109 19.56 1.60 4.31
N ALA A 110 18.90 1.08 3.27
CA ALA A 110 18.49 1.90 2.12
C ALA A 110 17.43 2.92 2.52
N MET A 111 16.51 2.58 3.40
CA MET A 111 15.54 3.52 3.99
C MET A 111 16.25 4.65 4.73
N LEU A 112 17.19 4.32 5.64
CA LEU A 112 17.93 5.31 6.41
C LEU A 112 18.80 6.21 5.52
N ASP A 113 19.43 5.67 4.48
CA ASP A 113 20.19 6.44 3.49
C ASP A 113 19.25 7.42 2.76
N THR A 114 18.06 7.00 2.37
CA THR A 114 17.04 7.88 1.74
C THR A 114 16.58 8.97 2.71
N VAL A 115 16.18 8.60 3.93
CA VAL A 115 15.73 9.54 4.97
C VAL A 115 16.79 10.59 5.29
N SER A 116 18.07 10.20 5.30
CA SER A 116 19.19 11.13 5.56
C SER A 116 19.34 12.24 4.52
N ASN A 117 18.78 12.07 3.32
CA ASN A 117 18.75 13.07 2.24
C ASN A 117 17.59 14.07 2.40
N SER A 118 16.72 13.90 3.41
CA SER A 118 15.62 14.84 3.62
C SER A 118 16.11 16.20 4.07
N SER A 119 15.66 17.25 3.36
CA SER A 119 16.00 18.64 3.66
C SER A 119 14.93 19.37 4.49
N LYS A 120 13.69 18.84 4.51
CA LYS A 120 12.54 19.47 5.18
C LYS A 120 11.67 18.48 5.93
N THR A 121 11.25 17.41 5.25
CA THR A 121 10.32 16.42 5.81
C THR A 121 11.00 15.62 6.91
N LYS A 122 10.46 15.64 8.11
CA LYS A 122 10.91 14.79 9.23
C LYS A 122 10.29 13.41 9.12
N PHE A 123 11.09 12.37 9.36
CA PHE A 123 10.57 11.00 9.44
C PHE A 123 10.41 10.59 10.89
N VAL A 124 9.24 10.02 11.20
CA VAL A 124 8.85 9.75 12.61
C VAL A 124 8.38 8.30 12.79
N SER A 125 8.85 7.67 13.90
CA SER A 125 8.32 6.39 14.39
C SER A 125 8.70 6.19 15.86
N ALA A 126 7.72 6.09 16.74
CA ALA A 126 7.93 5.85 18.17
C ALA A 126 8.10 4.37 18.50
N ASN A 127 7.52 3.48 17.72
CA ASN A 127 7.46 2.04 17.97
C ASN A 127 8.45 1.20 17.16
N LEU A 128 9.25 1.81 16.27
CA LEU A 128 10.29 1.14 15.49
C LEU A 128 11.66 1.42 16.12
N LYS A 129 12.41 0.37 16.44
CA LYS A 129 13.69 0.46 17.14
C LYS A 129 14.72 -0.47 16.48
N THR A 130 16.00 -0.22 16.72
CA THR A 130 17.04 -1.22 16.44
C THR A 130 16.82 -2.48 17.28
N THR A 131 17.48 -3.58 16.95
CA THR A 131 17.46 -4.82 17.76
C THR A 131 18.02 -4.60 19.17
N GLN A 132 18.81 -3.54 19.40
CA GLN A 132 19.32 -3.12 20.70
C GLN A 132 18.34 -2.22 21.46
N GLY A 133 17.17 -1.87 20.87
CA GLY A 133 16.15 -1.01 21.47
C GLY A 133 16.41 0.50 21.31
N GLU A 134 17.39 0.89 20.51
CA GLU A 134 17.73 2.27 20.23
C GLU A 134 16.85 2.88 19.13
N GLN A 135 16.74 4.21 19.10
CA GLN A 135 16.07 4.94 18.03
C GLN A 135 16.89 4.84 16.73
N LEU A 136 16.21 4.66 15.61
CA LEU A 136 16.85 4.65 14.29
C LEU A 136 17.41 6.04 13.97
N LYS A 137 18.63 6.09 13.45
CA LYS A 137 19.29 7.35 13.09
C LYS A 137 18.53 8.06 11.97
N GLY A 138 18.17 9.33 12.17
CA GLY A 138 17.42 10.13 11.20
C GLY A 138 15.89 9.91 11.24
N VAL A 139 15.40 8.98 12.07
CA VAL A 139 13.98 8.82 12.34
C VAL A 139 13.71 9.30 13.77
N GLU A 140 12.92 10.34 13.93
CA GLU A 140 12.57 10.87 15.26
C GLU A 140 11.43 10.04 15.86
N THR A 141 11.38 9.93 17.19
CA THR A 141 10.20 9.35 17.87
C THR A 141 8.99 10.25 17.67
N SER A 142 9.22 11.54 17.82
CA SER A 142 8.23 12.61 17.82
C SER A 142 8.94 13.96 17.75
N PHE A 143 8.22 15.02 17.39
CA PHE A 143 8.73 16.39 17.49
C PHE A 143 7.60 17.40 17.73
N ILE A 144 7.97 18.61 18.11
CA ILE A 144 7.04 19.72 18.30
C ILE A 144 7.19 20.67 17.11
N LYS A 145 6.08 20.94 16.42
CA LYS A 145 5.96 21.98 15.39
C LYS A 145 5.32 23.22 16.00
N GLU A 146 5.96 24.35 15.85
CA GLU A 146 5.38 25.65 16.23
C GLU A 146 4.86 26.36 14.99
N GLU A 147 3.62 26.86 15.07
CA GLU A 147 2.94 27.58 14.00
C GLU A 147 2.12 28.72 14.62
N ASN A 148 2.40 29.98 14.24
CA ASN A 148 1.74 31.19 14.78
C ASN A 148 1.66 31.26 16.32
N GLY A 149 2.67 30.72 17.01
CA GLY A 149 2.73 30.65 18.48
C GLY A 149 1.97 29.48 19.11
N ASN A 150 1.33 28.64 18.33
CA ASN A 150 0.73 27.39 18.78
C ASN A 150 1.73 26.23 18.63
N LYS A 151 1.65 25.26 19.55
CA LYS A 151 2.49 24.06 19.53
C LYS A 151 1.66 22.83 19.15
N TYR A 152 2.17 22.05 18.20
CA TYR A 152 1.60 20.79 17.74
C TYR A 152 2.63 19.69 17.99
N GLY A 153 2.24 18.67 18.75
CA GLY A 153 3.04 17.46 18.92
C GLY A 153 2.75 16.47 17.80
N ILE A 154 3.79 16.02 17.10
CA ILE A 154 3.67 15.04 16.02
C ILE A 154 4.39 13.77 16.44
N ILE A 155 3.69 12.63 16.46
CA ILE A 155 4.22 11.31 16.84
C ILE A 155 4.03 10.36 15.68
N GLY A 156 5.03 9.55 15.33
CA GLY A 156 4.93 8.56 14.26
C GLY A 156 4.72 7.15 14.79
N LEU A 157 4.01 6.30 14.02
CA LEU A 157 3.87 4.86 14.28
C LEU A 157 4.03 4.06 13.01
N SER A 158 4.88 3.03 13.07
CA SER A 158 5.11 2.06 11.99
C SER A 158 4.23 0.82 12.15
N PRO A 159 4.03 0.02 11.08
CA PRO A 159 3.15 -1.14 11.08
C PRO A 159 3.48 -2.15 12.18
N LEU A 160 2.47 -2.62 12.90
CA LEU A 160 2.65 -3.63 13.97
C LEU A 160 2.97 -5.02 13.41
N ASP A 161 2.49 -5.29 12.20
CA ASP A 161 2.67 -6.53 11.46
C ASP A 161 3.89 -6.51 10.52
N LEU A 162 4.81 -5.55 10.70
CA LEU A 162 5.98 -5.32 9.84
C LEU A 162 6.73 -6.61 9.46
N LYS A 163 6.88 -7.54 10.41
CA LYS A 163 7.55 -8.83 10.19
C LYS A 163 6.77 -9.79 9.27
N THR A 164 5.52 -9.50 8.97
CA THR A 164 4.69 -10.29 8.07
C THR A 164 4.63 -9.68 6.67
N VAL A 165 4.72 -8.36 6.57
CA VAL A 165 4.56 -7.62 5.30
C VAL A 165 5.88 -7.24 4.64
N VAL A 166 7.01 -7.30 5.37
CA VAL A 166 8.37 -7.08 4.85
C VAL A 166 9.19 -8.36 4.99
N LEU A 167 10.08 -8.63 4.03
CA LEU A 167 10.98 -9.79 4.09
C LEU A 167 11.90 -9.69 5.32
N PRO A 168 12.01 -10.76 6.14
CA PRO A 168 12.77 -10.74 7.39
C PRO A 168 14.23 -10.32 7.24
N GLU A 169 14.88 -10.72 6.15
CA GLU A 169 16.28 -10.39 5.87
C GLU A 169 16.51 -8.89 5.64
N ARG A 170 15.48 -8.14 5.22
CA ARG A 170 15.55 -6.70 4.98
C ARG A 170 15.40 -5.86 6.25
N ILE A 171 14.86 -6.48 7.29
CA ILE A 171 14.55 -5.82 8.58
C ILE A 171 15.13 -6.60 9.77
N SER A 172 16.18 -7.42 9.54
CA SER A 172 16.79 -8.24 10.59
C SER A 172 17.46 -7.44 11.71
N ASP A 173 17.79 -6.18 11.46
CA ASP A 173 18.45 -5.22 12.36
C ASP A 173 17.47 -4.33 13.14
N ILE A 174 16.16 -4.47 12.91
CA ILE A 174 15.14 -3.67 13.59
C ILE A 174 14.03 -4.52 14.21
N ASN A 175 13.34 -3.94 15.17
CA ASN A 175 12.16 -4.49 15.82
C ASN A 175 11.04 -3.47 15.88
N VAL A 176 9.80 -3.91 15.68
CA VAL A 176 8.60 -3.13 15.95
C VAL A 176 7.98 -3.58 17.27
N GLN A 177 7.53 -2.64 18.09
CA GLN A 177 6.79 -2.90 19.32
C GLN A 177 5.42 -3.51 19.02
N ASN A 178 4.92 -4.40 19.88
CA ASN A 178 3.55 -4.86 19.83
C ASN A 178 2.56 -3.74 20.22
N PHE A 179 1.26 -3.99 20.08
CA PHE A 179 0.24 -2.96 20.35
C PHE A 179 0.32 -2.38 21.76
N GLU A 180 0.42 -3.20 22.79
CA GLU A 180 0.46 -2.76 24.18
C GLU A 180 1.71 -1.90 24.48
N GLN A 181 2.85 -2.31 23.96
CA GLN A 181 4.09 -1.55 24.05
C GLN A 181 3.98 -0.23 23.29
N THR A 182 3.35 -0.24 22.10
CA THR A 182 3.12 0.97 21.29
C THR A 182 2.22 1.96 22.02
N VAL A 183 1.09 1.52 22.60
CA VAL A 183 0.23 2.37 23.44
C VAL A 183 1.03 3.02 24.57
N LYS A 184 1.83 2.23 25.28
CA LYS A 184 2.64 2.72 26.41
C LYS A 184 3.69 3.75 25.97
N SER A 185 4.45 3.45 24.90
CA SER A 185 5.48 4.37 24.41
C SER A 185 4.87 5.65 23.85
N THR A 186 3.74 5.56 23.14
CA THR A 186 3.02 6.72 22.61
C THR A 186 2.50 7.62 23.74
N GLN A 187 1.92 7.03 24.81
CA GLN A 187 1.45 7.81 25.95
C GLN A 187 2.61 8.55 26.64
N ILE A 188 3.77 7.89 26.78
CA ILE A 188 4.96 8.55 27.35
C ILE A 188 5.38 9.77 26.50
N GLU A 189 5.33 9.67 25.18
CA GLU A 189 5.66 10.82 24.31
C GLU A 189 4.61 11.92 24.41
N ILE A 190 3.32 11.59 24.49
CA ILE A 190 2.24 12.56 24.73
C ILE A 190 2.48 13.30 26.06
N ASP A 191 2.76 12.58 27.13
CA ASP A 191 2.98 13.17 28.45
C ASP A 191 4.20 14.08 28.48
N LYS A 192 5.29 13.69 27.81
CA LYS A 192 6.48 14.53 27.63
C LYS A 192 6.18 15.84 26.90
N MET A 193 5.37 15.78 25.84
CA MET A 193 4.97 16.95 25.07
C MET A 193 4.05 17.87 25.88
N LYS A 194 3.08 17.28 26.59
CA LYS A 194 2.18 18.04 27.50
C LYS A 194 2.97 18.77 28.57
N ALA A 195 4.01 18.15 29.13
CA ALA A 195 4.91 18.79 30.09
C ALA A 195 5.69 20.00 29.52
N GLN A 196 5.82 20.09 28.19
CA GLN A 196 6.41 21.21 27.45
C GLN A 196 5.35 22.24 26.96
N GLY A 197 4.12 22.12 27.44
CA GLY A 197 3.02 23.03 27.10
C GLY A 197 2.38 22.77 25.76
N VAL A 198 2.58 21.57 25.18
CA VAL A 198 1.87 21.15 23.97
C VAL A 198 0.50 20.61 24.36
N ASN A 199 -0.55 21.13 23.76
CA ASN A 199 -1.93 20.71 24.03
C ASN A 199 -2.70 20.32 22.76
N LYS A 200 -2.00 20.09 21.65
CA LYS A 200 -2.54 19.59 20.39
C LYS A 200 -1.61 18.51 19.87
N ILE A 201 -2.09 17.26 19.86
CA ILE A 201 -1.27 16.08 19.52
C ILE A 201 -1.84 15.39 18.29
N ILE A 202 -1.00 15.20 17.29
CA ILE A 202 -1.33 14.50 16.04
C ILE A 202 -0.45 13.26 15.94
N ILE A 203 -1.06 12.11 15.70
CA ILE A 203 -0.35 10.87 15.41
C ILE A 203 -0.37 10.61 13.92
N LEU A 204 0.81 10.37 13.33
CA LEU A 204 0.98 9.82 11.99
C LEU A 204 1.11 8.31 12.12
N SER A 205 0.05 7.60 11.79
CA SER A 205 -0.07 6.17 12.07
C SER A 205 -0.06 5.34 10.80
N HIS A 206 0.80 4.32 10.78
CA HIS A 206 0.77 3.33 9.70
C HIS A 206 0.40 1.93 10.23
N ILE A 207 -0.56 1.86 11.21
CA ILE A 207 -0.94 0.59 11.84
C ILE A 207 -2.29 0.04 11.35
N GLY A 208 -2.99 0.77 10.48
CA GLY A 208 -4.32 0.44 9.96
C GLY A 208 -5.47 0.95 10.80
N LYS A 209 -6.61 1.22 10.15
CA LYS A 209 -7.79 1.88 10.73
C LYS A 209 -8.29 1.21 12.01
N ASP A 210 -8.46 -0.12 12.00
CA ASP A 210 -8.99 -0.86 13.17
C ASP A 210 -8.07 -0.74 14.39
N MET A 211 -6.75 -0.66 14.16
CA MET A 211 -5.78 -0.46 15.24
C MET A 211 -5.72 1.00 15.66
N ASP A 212 -5.92 1.96 14.75
CA ASP A 212 -6.02 3.38 15.06
C ASP A 212 -7.22 3.67 15.97
N GLU A 213 -8.36 3.03 15.73
CA GLU A 213 -9.53 3.16 16.60
C GLU A 213 -9.27 2.64 18.02
N LYS A 214 -8.59 1.49 18.14
CA LYS A 214 -8.19 0.92 19.44
C LYS A 214 -7.16 1.80 20.14
N LEU A 215 -6.20 2.33 19.39
CA LEU A 215 -5.16 3.23 19.90
C LEU A 215 -5.79 4.52 20.44
N ALA A 216 -6.67 5.15 19.67
CA ALA A 216 -7.37 6.37 20.08
C ALA A 216 -8.13 6.20 21.41
N ARG A 217 -8.79 5.05 21.60
CA ARG A 217 -9.53 4.73 22.84
C ARG A 217 -8.62 4.41 24.03
N ALA A 218 -7.37 3.99 23.76
CA ALA A 218 -6.40 3.62 24.81
C ALA A 218 -5.53 4.78 25.29
N LEU A 219 -5.45 5.88 24.52
CA LEU A 219 -4.60 7.04 24.81
C LEU A 219 -5.39 8.20 25.42
N ASP A 220 -4.65 9.09 26.12
CA ASP A 220 -5.14 10.37 26.63
C ASP A 220 -4.37 11.53 26.03
N GLY A 221 -5.11 12.53 25.49
CA GLY A 221 -4.55 13.78 25.00
C GLY A 221 -4.06 13.73 23.57
N VAL A 222 -4.54 12.76 22.77
CA VAL A 222 -4.44 12.77 21.31
C VAL A 222 -5.70 13.40 20.72
N ASP A 223 -5.55 14.18 19.64
CA ASP A 223 -6.65 14.91 18.99
C ASP A 223 -6.94 14.38 17.58
N ILE A 224 -5.90 14.09 16.82
CA ILE A 224 -6.00 13.68 15.42
C ILE A 224 -5.07 12.48 15.17
N ILE A 225 -5.56 11.48 14.46
CA ILE A 225 -4.77 10.40 13.90
C ILE A 225 -4.90 10.49 12.38
N VAL A 226 -3.78 10.70 11.70
CA VAL A 226 -3.67 10.52 10.25
C VAL A 226 -3.16 9.12 10.03
N GLY A 227 -4.02 8.24 9.52
CA GLY A 227 -3.77 6.81 9.36
C GLY A 227 -3.33 6.42 7.95
N GLY A 228 -2.85 5.19 7.82
CA GLY A 228 -2.47 4.52 6.58
C GLY A 228 -2.54 3.00 6.73
N HIS A 229 -1.89 2.24 5.82
CA HIS A 229 -1.72 0.80 5.82
C HIS A 229 -2.95 -0.01 5.37
N SER A 230 -4.13 0.26 5.90
CA SER A 230 -5.37 -0.45 5.56
C SER A 230 -6.05 0.06 4.27
N HIS A 231 -5.57 1.19 3.73
CA HIS A 231 -6.04 1.80 2.49
C HIS A 231 -7.50 2.27 2.54
N ASP A 232 -8.03 2.54 3.72
CA ASP A 232 -9.39 3.06 3.87
C ASP A 232 -9.48 4.49 3.30
N LYS A 233 -10.60 4.81 2.65
CA LYS A 233 -10.95 6.17 2.26
C LYS A 233 -12.02 6.71 3.21
N ILE A 234 -11.61 7.57 4.15
CA ILE A 234 -12.50 8.16 5.16
C ILE A 234 -12.94 9.55 4.67
N GLU A 235 -14.05 9.59 3.93
CA GLU A 235 -14.58 10.84 3.39
C GLU A 235 -15.33 11.64 4.46
N ASP A 236 -16.16 10.95 5.25
CA ASP A 236 -17.01 11.55 6.28
C ASP A 236 -16.50 11.24 7.69
N ILE A 237 -16.58 12.23 8.57
CA ILE A 237 -16.32 12.03 9.99
C ILE A 237 -17.60 11.53 10.68
N LYS A 238 -17.56 10.29 11.20
CA LYS A 238 -18.70 9.62 11.81
C LYS A 238 -18.40 9.25 13.27
N GLU A 239 -19.32 9.62 14.17
CA GLU A 239 -19.22 9.27 15.60
C GLU A 239 -19.21 7.73 15.77
N GLY A 240 -18.28 7.24 16.57
CA GLY A 240 -18.08 5.82 16.84
C GLY A 240 -17.17 5.10 15.86
N GLU A 241 -16.89 5.68 14.69
CA GLU A 241 -16.00 5.15 13.63
C GLU A 241 -14.74 6.01 13.50
N SER A 242 -14.81 7.11 12.73
CA SER A 242 -13.70 8.04 12.50
C SER A 242 -13.66 9.23 13.47
N LEU A 243 -14.67 9.39 14.31
CA LEU A 243 -14.68 10.24 15.50
C LEU A 243 -14.93 9.35 16.72
N VAL A 244 -13.89 9.12 17.50
CA VAL A 244 -13.95 8.28 18.70
C VAL A 244 -13.63 9.08 19.95
N ARG A 245 -13.79 8.46 21.13
CA ARG A 245 -13.43 9.07 22.40
C ARG A 245 -12.14 8.46 22.93
N SER A 246 -11.22 9.31 23.36
CA SER A 246 -10.02 8.92 24.11
C SER A 246 -10.40 8.25 25.45
N LYS A 247 -9.42 7.74 26.14
CA LYS A 247 -9.61 7.16 27.49
C LYS A 247 -10.20 8.16 28.48
N SER A 248 -9.88 9.45 28.36
CA SER A 248 -10.45 10.55 29.18
C SER A 248 -11.78 11.08 28.65
N GLY A 249 -12.27 10.58 27.51
CA GLY A 249 -13.54 10.99 26.88
C GLY A 249 -13.41 12.17 25.91
N GLU A 250 -12.20 12.67 25.65
CA GLU A 250 -11.96 13.72 24.65
C GLU A 250 -12.10 13.20 23.23
N PRO A 251 -12.56 14.04 22.27
CA PRO A 251 -12.78 13.61 20.89
C PRO A 251 -11.44 13.40 20.18
N VAL A 252 -11.34 12.31 19.41
CA VAL A 252 -10.21 11.97 18.54
C VAL A 252 -10.74 11.72 17.13
N VAL A 253 -10.18 12.41 16.15
CA VAL A 253 -10.52 12.24 14.74
C VAL A 253 -9.50 11.34 14.06
N ILE A 254 -9.98 10.32 13.33
CA ILE A 254 -9.18 9.40 12.54
C ILE A 254 -9.42 9.70 11.06
N LEU A 255 -8.33 9.82 10.31
CA LEU A 255 -8.31 10.24 8.90
C LEU A 255 -7.52 9.24 8.07
N GLN A 256 -7.97 8.96 6.84
CA GLN A 256 -7.21 8.19 5.85
C GLN A 256 -7.72 8.54 4.44
N THR A 257 -6.85 8.50 3.41
CA THR A 257 -7.19 8.99 2.04
C THR A 257 -7.24 7.89 0.98
N GLY A 258 -7.25 6.62 1.36
CA GLY A 258 -7.16 5.51 0.42
C GLY A 258 -5.70 5.15 0.11
N GLN A 259 -5.38 4.86 -1.14
CA GLN A 259 -4.06 4.41 -1.57
C GLN A 259 -3.65 4.99 -2.93
N ASN A 260 -2.41 4.69 -3.38
CA ASN A 260 -1.89 4.94 -4.73
C ASN A 260 -1.87 6.42 -5.12
N ALA A 261 -1.78 7.34 -4.15
CA ALA A 261 -1.87 8.78 -4.39
C ALA A 261 -3.15 9.21 -5.15
N GLU A 262 -4.23 8.41 -5.08
CA GLU A 262 -5.49 8.70 -5.75
C GLU A 262 -6.25 9.85 -5.10
N ASN A 263 -5.96 10.13 -3.83
CA ASN A 263 -6.60 11.19 -3.08
C ASN A 263 -5.61 11.90 -2.13
N TYR A 264 -5.98 13.11 -1.75
CA TYR A 264 -5.42 13.83 -0.60
C TYR A 264 -6.55 14.36 0.28
N GLY A 265 -6.25 14.61 1.55
CA GLY A 265 -7.23 15.12 2.50
C GLY A 265 -6.95 16.55 2.92
N ILE A 266 -8.01 17.30 3.19
CA ILE A 266 -7.99 18.63 3.80
C ILE A 266 -8.88 18.57 5.05
N LEU A 267 -8.27 18.66 6.22
CA LEU A 267 -8.98 18.82 7.49
C LEU A 267 -8.95 20.29 7.93
N ASN A 268 -10.10 20.83 8.32
CA ASN A 268 -10.16 22.05 9.11
C ASN A 268 -10.58 21.68 10.53
N ALA A 269 -9.77 22.05 11.51
CA ALA A 269 -10.00 21.78 12.92
C ALA A 269 -10.00 23.08 13.74
N GLU A 270 -10.88 23.19 14.70
CA GLU A 270 -10.92 24.29 15.68
C GLU A 270 -10.76 23.72 17.09
N PHE A 271 -9.80 24.25 17.82
CA PHE A 271 -9.50 23.86 19.20
C PHE A 271 -9.86 24.99 20.16
N ASP A 272 -10.32 24.66 21.36
CA ASP A 272 -10.46 25.64 22.41
C ASP A 272 -9.10 26.02 23.04
N ILE A 273 -9.12 26.90 24.01
CA ILE A 273 -7.89 27.40 24.69
C ILE A 273 -7.13 26.28 25.43
N ASN A 274 -7.80 25.20 25.80
CA ASN A 274 -7.19 24.03 26.44
C ASN A 274 -6.62 23.02 25.43
N GLY A 275 -6.81 23.27 24.13
CA GLY A 275 -6.39 22.37 23.06
C GLY A 275 -7.42 21.29 22.72
N ILE A 276 -8.62 21.34 23.27
CA ILE A 276 -9.66 20.34 23.00
C ILE A 276 -10.34 20.63 21.66
N LEU A 277 -10.44 19.63 20.84
CA LEU A 277 -11.07 19.67 19.51
C LEU A 277 -12.58 19.97 19.62
N LYS A 278 -13.04 21.09 19.04
CA LYS A 278 -14.44 21.57 19.09
C LYS A 278 -15.18 21.40 17.80
N ARG A 279 -14.51 21.61 16.68
CA ARG A 279 -15.12 21.48 15.35
C ARG A 279 -14.13 20.89 14.39
N VAL A 280 -14.63 20.04 13.51
CA VAL A 280 -13.86 19.52 12.39
C VAL A 280 -14.72 19.50 11.14
N SER A 281 -14.07 19.69 10.00
CA SER A 281 -14.61 19.33 8.70
C SER A 281 -13.52 18.68 7.87
N ASN A 282 -13.84 17.59 7.22
CA ASN A 282 -12.93 16.83 6.38
C ASN A 282 -13.38 16.90 4.91
N SER A 283 -12.43 16.83 4.00
CA SER A 283 -12.66 16.70 2.58
C SER A 283 -11.55 15.85 1.99
N VAL A 284 -11.91 14.72 1.40
CA VAL A 284 -11.00 13.88 0.63
C VAL A 284 -11.20 14.20 -0.85
N VAL A 285 -10.13 14.66 -1.49
CA VAL A 285 -10.14 15.19 -2.86
C VAL A 285 -9.45 14.21 -3.76
N GLU A 286 -10.13 13.77 -4.83
CA GLU A 286 -9.57 12.90 -5.84
C GLU A 286 -8.53 13.66 -6.69
N THR A 287 -7.37 13.02 -6.90
CA THR A 287 -6.31 13.57 -7.74
C THR A 287 -6.68 13.40 -9.21
N SER A 288 -6.42 14.43 -10.02
CA SER A 288 -6.59 14.28 -11.47
C SER A 288 -5.46 13.42 -12.03
N LYS A 289 -5.77 12.40 -12.83
CA LYS A 289 -4.80 11.55 -13.54
C LYS A 289 -4.07 12.28 -14.68
N LYS A 290 -4.08 13.60 -14.70
CA LYS A 290 -3.32 14.39 -15.68
C LYS A 290 -1.83 14.29 -15.35
N LYS A 291 -1.06 13.71 -16.27
CA LYS A 291 0.40 13.75 -16.20
C LYS A 291 0.84 15.23 -16.11
N SER A 292 1.52 15.59 -15.03
CA SER A 292 2.21 16.88 -14.96
C SER A 292 3.52 16.74 -15.74
N SER A 293 3.72 17.56 -16.76
CA SER A 293 4.99 17.60 -17.50
C SER A 293 6.18 17.86 -16.57
N ILE A 294 5.97 18.71 -15.55
CA ILE A 294 7.00 19.01 -14.54
C ILE A 294 7.45 17.75 -13.79
N ILE A 295 6.51 16.89 -13.37
CA ILE A 295 6.84 15.65 -12.68
C ILE A 295 7.58 14.69 -13.60
N GLU A 296 7.15 14.56 -14.85
CA GLU A 296 7.83 13.72 -15.83
C GLU A 296 9.25 14.22 -16.14
N ASP A 297 9.43 15.53 -16.25
CA ASP A 297 10.76 16.14 -16.48
C ASP A 297 11.68 15.92 -15.28
N ILE A 298 11.21 16.13 -14.04
CA ILE A 298 11.98 15.88 -12.82
C ILE A 298 12.30 14.39 -12.67
N LYS A 299 11.33 13.52 -12.92
CA LYS A 299 11.51 12.06 -12.88
C LYS A 299 12.59 11.61 -13.86
N ASN A 300 12.56 12.09 -15.09
CA ASN A 300 13.58 11.78 -16.10
C ASN A 300 14.96 12.30 -15.69
N PHE A 301 15.05 13.45 -15.02
CA PHE A 301 16.30 13.98 -14.51
C PHE A 301 16.85 13.16 -13.33
N GLU A 302 16.02 12.85 -12.33
CA GLU A 302 16.43 12.15 -11.09
C GLU A 302 16.69 10.66 -11.33
N VAL A 303 15.81 10.00 -12.09
CA VAL A 303 15.86 8.53 -12.31
C VAL A 303 16.64 8.18 -13.58
N GLY A 304 16.79 9.15 -14.50
CA GLY A 304 17.39 8.98 -15.82
C GLY A 304 16.39 8.48 -16.86
N VAL A 305 16.79 8.55 -18.13
CA VAL A 305 15.97 8.00 -19.23
C VAL A 305 16.10 6.49 -19.23
N SER A 306 14.99 5.81 -18.94
CA SER A 306 14.96 4.34 -18.91
C SER A 306 15.08 3.75 -20.32
N PRO A 307 15.91 2.69 -20.52
CA PRO A 307 16.03 2.03 -21.80
C PRO A 307 14.70 1.50 -22.32
N LYS A 308 14.47 1.67 -23.61
CA LYS A 308 13.31 1.05 -24.29
C LYS A 308 13.52 -0.46 -24.39
N VAL A 309 12.49 -1.23 -24.05
CA VAL A 309 12.47 -2.71 -24.21
C VAL A 309 11.53 -3.15 -25.34
N GLY A 310 10.56 -2.31 -25.72
CA GLY A 310 9.59 -2.61 -26.78
C GLY A 310 8.51 -1.54 -26.91
N SER A 311 7.41 -1.92 -27.53
CA SER A 311 6.18 -1.11 -27.64
C SER A 311 4.95 -1.97 -27.49
N ILE A 312 3.96 -1.48 -26.77
CA ILE A 312 2.68 -2.14 -26.54
C ILE A 312 1.65 -1.59 -27.50
N LYS A 313 1.07 -2.46 -28.32
CA LYS A 313 -0.02 -2.14 -29.23
C LYS A 313 -1.37 -2.27 -28.57
N GLU A 314 -1.52 -3.27 -27.72
CA GLU A 314 -2.75 -3.55 -27.01
C GLU A 314 -2.44 -4.26 -25.68
N ILE A 315 -3.14 -3.89 -24.60
CA ILE A 315 -2.99 -4.51 -23.28
C ILE A 315 -4.32 -4.46 -22.55
N ASP A 316 -4.67 -5.57 -21.89
CA ASP A 316 -5.81 -5.59 -20.97
C ASP A 316 -5.53 -4.73 -19.75
N SER A 317 -6.53 -3.95 -19.33
CA SER A 317 -6.45 -3.17 -18.10
C SER A 317 -6.28 -4.07 -16.86
N LEU A 318 -5.62 -3.56 -15.85
CA LEU A 318 -5.58 -4.26 -14.56
C LEU A 318 -6.99 -4.25 -13.96
N PRO A 319 -7.55 -5.42 -13.59
CA PRO A 319 -8.85 -5.49 -12.94
C PRO A 319 -8.89 -4.67 -11.65
N GLU A 320 -10.04 -4.07 -11.32
CA GLU A 320 -10.24 -3.27 -10.12
C GLU A 320 -9.81 -4.06 -8.86
N ASN A 321 -10.29 -5.29 -8.71
CA ASN A 321 -9.75 -6.22 -7.71
C ASN A 321 -8.74 -7.18 -8.35
N ARG A 322 -7.52 -6.68 -8.59
CA ARG A 322 -6.43 -7.46 -9.21
C ARG A 322 -6.10 -8.77 -8.49
N ARG A 323 -6.38 -8.83 -7.18
CA ARG A 323 -6.10 -10.03 -6.38
C ARG A 323 -7.06 -11.18 -6.69
N LYS A 324 -8.26 -10.87 -7.20
CA LYS A 324 -9.33 -11.83 -7.50
C LYS A 324 -9.53 -12.11 -8.99
N ALA A 325 -8.66 -11.65 -9.86
CA ALA A 325 -8.88 -11.73 -11.29
C ALA A 325 -7.63 -12.20 -12.05
N PRO A 326 -7.79 -12.80 -13.25
CA PRO A 326 -6.66 -13.06 -14.14
C PRO A 326 -6.04 -11.74 -14.61
N SER A 327 -4.73 -11.77 -14.85
CA SER A 327 -3.97 -10.65 -15.41
C SER A 327 -2.93 -11.17 -16.38
N GLN A 328 -3.10 -10.86 -17.66
CA GLN A 328 -2.16 -11.35 -18.68
C GLN A 328 -0.77 -10.76 -18.54
N TRP A 329 -0.64 -9.51 -18.05
CA TRP A 329 0.66 -8.92 -17.73
C TRP A 329 1.39 -9.71 -16.63
N THR A 330 0.65 -10.12 -15.59
CA THR A 330 1.21 -10.95 -14.51
C THR A 330 1.55 -12.35 -15.00
N ALA A 331 0.71 -12.92 -15.85
CA ALA A 331 0.94 -14.23 -16.45
C ALA A 331 2.18 -14.24 -17.36
N MET A 332 2.40 -13.17 -18.13
CA MET A 332 3.61 -12.99 -18.96
C MET A 332 4.88 -12.85 -18.10
N MET A 333 4.77 -12.25 -16.91
CA MET A 333 5.89 -12.22 -15.95
C MET A 333 6.22 -13.63 -15.45
N ALA A 334 5.22 -14.48 -15.20
CA ALA A 334 5.45 -15.90 -14.90
C ALA A 334 6.08 -16.63 -16.10
N ASP A 335 5.70 -16.30 -17.36
CA ASP A 335 6.33 -16.86 -18.56
C ASP A 335 7.82 -16.53 -18.61
N SER A 336 8.17 -15.28 -18.31
CA SER A 336 9.57 -14.85 -18.27
C SER A 336 10.40 -15.56 -17.19
N MET A 337 9.80 -15.81 -16.02
CA MET A 337 10.45 -16.59 -14.96
C MET A 337 10.65 -18.06 -15.38
N ARG A 338 9.61 -18.66 -15.99
CA ARG A 338 9.66 -20.05 -16.47
C ARG A 338 10.77 -20.25 -17.50
N GLU A 339 10.87 -19.34 -18.47
CA GLU A 339 11.88 -19.38 -19.52
C GLU A 339 13.29 -19.16 -18.94
N ALA A 340 13.48 -18.11 -18.15
CA ALA A 340 14.78 -17.74 -17.59
C ALA A 340 15.39 -18.85 -16.70
N LEU A 341 14.58 -19.54 -15.89
CA LEU A 341 15.03 -20.59 -14.99
C LEU A 341 14.96 -22.00 -15.61
N GLY A 342 14.39 -22.14 -16.80
CA GLY A 342 14.28 -23.42 -17.52
C GLY A 342 13.44 -24.46 -16.77
N VAL A 343 12.34 -24.03 -16.13
CA VAL A 343 11.50 -24.87 -15.26
C VAL A 343 10.23 -25.35 -15.96
N ASP A 344 9.52 -26.31 -15.33
CA ASP A 344 8.23 -26.80 -15.81
C ASP A 344 7.10 -25.80 -15.50
N VAL A 345 7.16 -25.15 -14.34
CA VAL A 345 6.14 -24.25 -13.81
C VAL A 345 6.76 -23.00 -13.23
N ALA A 346 6.12 -21.85 -13.41
CA ALA A 346 6.40 -20.63 -12.65
C ALA A 346 5.11 -20.10 -12.04
N LEU A 347 5.18 -19.62 -10.79
CA LEU A 347 4.06 -19.07 -10.04
C LEU A 347 4.42 -17.70 -9.49
N ILE A 348 3.45 -16.78 -9.59
CA ILE A 348 3.54 -15.42 -9.05
C ILE A 348 2.18 -15.02 -8.48
N ASN A 349 2.14 -14.34 -7.33
CA ASN A 349 0.87 -13.89 -6.79
C ASN A 349 0.37 -12.61 -7.46
N SER A 350 -0.93 -12.50 -7.66
CA SER A 350 -1.58 -11.35 -8.30
C SER A 350 -1.30 -10.01 -7.59
N ALA A 351 -1.05 -10.03 -6.28
CA ALA A 351 -0.76 -8.84 -5.49
C ALA A 351 0.59 -8.19 -5.84
N ASN A 352 1.51 -8.91 -6.48
CA ASN A 352 2.81 -8.38 -6.93
C ASN A 352 2.67 -7.24 -7.93
N ILE A 353 1.62 -7.29 -8.78
CA ILE A 353 1.41 -6.29 -9.82
C ILE A 353 0.60 -5.12 -9.26
N ARG A 354 1.13 -3.92 -9.39
CA ARG A 354 0.50 -2.68 -8.90
C ARG A 354 -0.16 -1.88 -10.03
N LYS A 355 0.39 -1.96 -11.23
CA LYS A 355 -0.16 -1.37 -12.45
C LYS A 355 0.27 -2.17 -13.68
N VAL A 356 -0.41 -1.97 -14.81
CA VAL A 356 0.06 -2.42 -16.12
C VAL A 356 0.66 -1.24 -16.87
N PRO A 357 1.67 -1.47 -17.74
CA PRO A 357 2.21 -0.41 -18.61
C PRO A 357 1.14 0.15 -19.55
N GLN A 358 1.37 1.34 -20.07
CA GLN A 358 0.47 1.97 -21.03
C GLN A 358 0.78 1.53 -22.47
N ILE A 359 -0.22 1.66 -23.35
CA ILE A 359 -0.04 1.49 -24.80
C ILE A 359 1.02 2.48 -25.30
N GLY A 360 1.90 2.04 -26.19
CA GLY A 360 3.00 2.80 -26.76
C GLY A 360 4.36 2.32 -26.26
N LYS A 361 5.32 3.24 -26.12
CA LYS A 361 6.69 2.92 -25.69
C LYS A 361 6.70 2.20 -24.34
N LEU A 362 7.37 1.05 -24.30
CA LEU A 362 7.63 0.27 -23.08
C LEU A 362 9.10 0.40 -22.68
N THR A 363 9.36 0.76 -21.45
CA THR A 363 10.71 0.93 -20.88
C THR A 363 10.98 -0.05 -19.75
N GLU A 364 12.25 -0.23 -19.37
CA GLU A 364 12.62 -1.03 -18.20
C GLU A 364 11.93 -0.50 -16.93
N GLN A 365 11.82 0.83 -16.80
CA GLN A 365 11.16 1.46 -15.67
C GLN A 365 9.65 1.12 -15.60
N ASP A 366 8.95 1.05 -16.74
CA ASP A 366 7.54 0.66 -16.74
C ASP A 366 7.33 -0.76 -16.19
N ILE A 367 8.30 -1.66 -16.43
CA ILE A 367 8.30 -3.02 -15.90
C ILE A 367 8.54 -3.00 -14.39
N GLU A 368 9.58 -2.28 -13.93
CA GLU A 368 9.90 -2.14 -12.51
C GLU A 368 8.75 -1.49 -11.72
N GLU A 369 8.09 -0.48 -12.28
CA GLU A 369 6.94 0.18 -11.65
C GLU A 369 5.69 -0.70 -11.64
N SER A 370 5.57 -1.64 -12.57
CA SER A 370 4.44 -2.57 -12.60
C SER A 370 4.51 -3.60 -11.46
N ALA A 371 5.72 -4.01 -11.06
CA ALA A 371 5.97 -4.99 -10.02
C ALA A 371 7.08 -4.54 -9.04
N PRO A 372 6.85 -3.49 -8.24
CA PRO A 372 7.90 -2.78 -7.51
C PRO A 372 8.59 -3.59 -6.40
N MET A 373 8.04 -4.77 -6.04
CA MET A 373 8.61 -5.64 -5.01
C MET A 373 9.78 -6.44 -5.58
N LYS A 374 11.00 -6.08 -5.17
CA LYS A 374 12.25 -6.73 -5.58
C LYS A 374 12.50 -7.98 -4.74
N ASN A 375 11.90 -9.10 -5.13
CA ASN A 375 12.10 -10.41 -4.51
C ASN A 375 12.94 -11.28 -5.42
N ASP A 376 14.03 -11.83 -4.88
CA ASP A 376 14.90 -12.76 -5.60
C ASP A 376 14.14 -14.01 -6.03
N LEU A 377 14.53 -14.57 -7.17
CA LEU A 377 13.93 -15.79 -7.68
C LEU A 377 14.61 -17.03 -7.09
N ILE A 378 13.83 -18.07 -6.97
CA ILE A 378 14.29 -19.41 -6.60
C ILE A 378 13.79 -20.46 -7.58
N LYS A 379 14.56 -21.54 -7.72
CA LYS A 379 14.18 -22.77 -8.38
C LYS A 379 14.21 -23.93 -7.39
N THR A 380 13.15 -24.72 -7.39
CA THR A 380 13.00 -25.88 -6.52
C THR A 380 12.21 -26.98 -7.21
N GLN A 381 12.06 -28.12 -6.56
CA GLN A 381 11.13 -29.17 -6.98
C GLN A 381 9.93 -29.22 -6.05
N MET A 382 8.74 -29.32 -6.62
CA MET A 382 7.49 -29.48 -5.89
C MET A 382 6.68 -30.63 -6.44
N SER A 383 6.01 -31.39 -5.56
CA SER A 383 5.09 -32.44 -6.00
C SER A 383 3.84 -31.86 -6.65
N GLU A 384 3.18 -32.66 -7.50
CA GLU A 384 1.88 -32.31 -8.07
C GLU A 384 0.87 -31.94 -6.98
N GLU A 385 0.82 -32.73 -5.88
CA GLU A 385 -0.03 -32.46 -4.72
C GLU A 385 0.25 -31.08 -4.10
N GLN A 386 1.53 -30.72 -3.94
CA GLN A 386 1.93 -29.45 -3.34
C GLN A 386 1.48 -28.26 -4.19
N ILE A 387 1.68 -28.32 -5.52
CA ILE A 387 1.27 -27.27 -6.45
C ILE A 387 -0.25 -27.12 -6.48
N VAL A 388 -0.98 -28.24 -6.61
CA VAL A 388 -2.46 -28.26 -6.62
C VAL A 388 -3.01 -27.68 -5.32
N SER A 389 -2.47 -28.09 -4.16
CA SER A 389 -2.89 -27.59 -2.86
C SER A 389 -2.66 -26.10 -2.71
N GLY A 390 -1.51 -25.59 -3.17
CA GLY A 390 -1.20 -24.17 -3.13
C GLY A 390 -2.15 -23.34 -3.99
N ILE A 391 -2.42 -23.75 -5.22
CA ILE A 391 -3.39 -23.05 -6.10
C ILE A 391 -4.80 -23.10 -5.49
N LYS A 392 -5.24 -24.27 -4.99
CA LYS A 392 -6.56 -24.45 -4.37
C LYS A 392 -6.76 -23.54 -3.16
N ASN A 393 -5.79 -23.51 -2.25
CA ASN A 393 -5.89 -22.73 -1.02
C ASN A 393 -5.73 -21.21 -1.28
N ALA A 394 -4.85 -20.82 -2.20
CA ALA A 394 -4.74 -19.42 -2.63
C ALA A 394 -6.06 -18.93 -3.25
N ALA A 395 -6.68 -19.73 -4.12
CA ALA A 395 -7.95 -19.37 -4.75
C ALA A 395 -9.08 -19.25 -3.72
N TYR A 396 -9.24 -20.25 -2.86
CA TYR A 396 -10.29 -20.27 -1.82
C TYR A 396 -10.18 -19.05 -0.88
N ARG A 397 -8.99 -18.78 -0.36
CA ARG A 397 -8.76 -17.64 0.55
C ARG A 397 -8.99 -16.31 -0.15
N SER A 398 -8.44 -16.14 -1.35
CA SER A 398 -8.54 -14.87 -2.08
C SER A 398 -9.97 -14.55 -2.49
N MET A 399 -10.73 -15.54 -2.98
CA MET A 399 -12.12 -15.32 -3.37
C MET A 399 -13.03 -15.10 -2.16
N GLY A 400 -12.72 -15.72 -1.01
CA GLY A 400 -13.45 -15.55 0.25
C GLY A 400 -13.20 -14.23 0.98
N ALA A 401 -12.02 -13.61 0.81
CA ALA A 401 -11.67 -12.35 1.45
C ALA A 401 -12.27 -11.15 0.70
N THR A 402 -12.70 -10.11 1.42
CA THR A 402 -13.29 -8.89 0.81
C THR A 402 -12.30 -8.20 -0.13
N ASP A 403 -11.06 -8.03 0.29
CA ASP A 403 -9.97 -7.37 -0.45
C ASP A 403 -9.22 -8.31 -1.42
N GLY A 404 -9.56 -9.62 -1.39
CA GLY A 404 -8.93 -10.64 -2.22
C GLY A 404 -7.58 -11.15 -1.71
N TYR A 405 -7.20 -10.84 -0.47
CA TYR A 405 -5.94 -11.29 0.13
C TYR A 405 -5.93 -12.83 0.36
N PRO A 406 -4.82 -13.54 0.11
CA PRO A 406 -3.49 -13.05 -0.28
C PRO A 406 -3.31 -12.77 -1.79
N GLY A 407 -4.25 -13.14 -2.62
CA GLY A 407 -4.24 -13.01 -4.07
C GLY A 407 -4.16 -14.36 -4.80
N LEU A 408 -4.79 -14.44 -5.98
CA LEU A 408 -4.70 -15.60 -6.86
C LEU A 408 -3.26 -15.82 -7.34
N LEU A 409 -2.88 -17.07 -7.56
CA LEU A 409 -1.61 -17.40 -8.19
C LEU A 409 -1.76 -17.37 -9.72
N GLN A 410 -1.10 -16.41 -10.35
CA GLN A 410 -0.90 -16.39 -11.79
C GLN A 410 0.24 -17.37 -12.14
N CYS A 411 0.15 -18.02 -13.30
CA CYS A 411 1.04 -19.15 -13.58
C CYS A 411 1.54 -19.18 -15.03
N SER A 412 2.68 -19.87 -15.20
CA SER A 412 3.15 -20.38 -16.48
C SER A 412 3.38 -21.89 -16.35
N GLY A 413 3.06 -22.65 -17.38
CA GLY A 413 3.11 -24.11 -17.37
C GLY A 413 1.91 -24.78 -16.70
N ILE A 414 0.89 -24.02 -16.36
CA ILE A 414 -0.37 -24.50 -15.77
C ILE A 414 -1.54 -23.75 -16.39
N LYS A 415 -2.65 -24.49 -16.62
CA LYS A 415 -3.99 -23.91 -16.84
C LYS A 415 -4.93 -24.41 -15.76
N TYR A 416 -5.76 -23.52 -15.20
CA TYR A 416 -6.73 -23.92 -14.19
C TYR A 416 -8.00 -23.07 -14.22
N THR A 417 -9.09 -23.65 -13.72
CA THR A 417 -10.40 -23.00 -13.62
C THR A 417 -10.86 -23.07 -12.16
N ILE A 418 -11.36 -21.96 -11.66
CA ILE A 418 -12.02 -21.86 -10.35
C ILE A 418 -13.46 -21.36 -10.54
N ASP A 419 -14.30 -21.62 -9.55
CA ASP A 419 -15.59 -20.94 -9.45
C ASP A 419 -15.49 -19.58 -8.75
N SER A 420 -16.60 -18.84 -8.74
CA SER A 420 -16.68 -17.53 -8.07
C SER A 420 -16.46 -17.55 -6.55
N ASN A 421 -16.48 -18.75 -5.92
CA ASN A 421 -16.18 -18.95 -4.50
C ASN A 421 -14.73 -19.39 -4.26
N GLY A 422 -13.94 -19.57 -5.31
CA GLY A 422 -12.55 -20.00 -5.24
C GLY A 422 -12.35 -21.50 -5.19
N SER A 423 -13.39 -22.31 -5.47
CA SER A 423 -13.23 -23.77 -5.58
C SER A 423 -12.50 -24.12 -6.87
N LEU A 424 -11.41 -24.87 -6.78
CA LEU A 424 -10.70 -25.39 -7.96
C LEU A 424 -11.55 -26.45 -8.66
N LEU A 425 -11.88 -26.22 -9.94
CA LEU A 425 -12.72 -27.10 -10.75
C LEU A 425 -11.89 -28.04 -11.63
N ASN A 426 -10.83 -27.54 -12.22
CA ASN A 426 -9.87 -28.32 -13.00
C ASN A 426 -8.50 -27.66 -13.01
N LEU A 427 -7.48 -28.48 -13.32
CA LEU A 427 -6.10 -28.04 -13.50
C LEU A 427 -5.42 -28.98 -14.52
N SER A 428 -4.62 -28.39 -15.41
CA SER A 428 -3.74 -29.12 -16.33
C SER A 428 -2.33 -28.53 -16.28
N PHE A 429 -1.31 -29.38 -16.31
CA PHE A 429 0.05 -28.94 -16.61
C PHE A 429 0.22 -28.79 -18.11
N VAL A 430 0.98 -27.77 -18.52
CA VAL A 430 1.24 -27.46 -19.93
C VAL A 430 2.73 -27.50 -20.19
N ASP A 431 3.17 -28.42 -21.04
CA ASP A 431 4.59 -28.56 -21.37
C ASP A 431 5.08 -27.43 -22.31
N LYS A 432 6.35 -27.52 -22.74
CA LYS A 432 6.96 -26.52 -23.63
C LYS A 432 6.40 -26.54 -25.05
N GLU A 433 5.84 -27.68 -25.46
CA GLU A 433 5.17 -27.87 -26.75
C GLU A 433 3.68 -27.50 -26.72
N GLY A 434 3.17 -27.03 -25.56
CA GLY A 434 1.77 -26.64 -25.37
C GLY A 434 0.81 -27.81 -25.13
N ARG A 435 1.31 -29.04 -24.90
CA ARG A 435 0.47 -30.20 -24.61
C ARG A 435 -0.03 -30.15 -23.18
N GLU A 436 -1.33 -30.34 -23.01
CA GLU A 436 -1.99 -30.31 -21.70
C GLU A 436 -2.07 -31.71 -21.10
N THR A 437 -1.69 -31.84 -19.84
CA THR A 437 -1.85 -33.06 -19.03
C THR A 437 -2.81 -32.75 -17.88
N PRO A 438 -4.06 -33.20 -17.95
CA PRO A 438 -5.04 -33.02 -16.86
C PRO A 438 -4.59 -33.70 -15.57
N VAL A 439 -4.98 -33.11 -14.44
CA VAL A 439 -4.69 -33.61 -13.09
C VAL A 439 -5.98 -34.03 -12.41
N ASP A 440 -5.95 -35.17 -11.69
CA ASP A 440 -6.98 -35.48 -10.71
C ASP A 440 -6.79 -34.58 -9.47
N ILE A 441 -7.49 -33.46 -9.46
CA ILE A 441 -7.40 -32.43 -8.37
C ILE A 441 -7.90 -32.93 -7.02
N ASN A 442 -8.59 -34.09 -6.97
CA ASN A 442 -9.05 -34.71 -5.73
C ASN A 442 -8.03 -35.71 -5.17
N ASN A 443 -7.16 -36.25 -6.04
CA ASN A 443 -6.12 -37.20 -5.67
C ASN A 443 -4.81 -36.91 -6.43
N PRO A 444 -4.21 -35.71 -6.27
CA PRO A 444 -2.97 -35.34 -6.98
C PRO A 444 -1.79 -36.19 -6.50
N SER A 445 -0.83 -36.44 -7.40
CA SER A 445 0.30 -37.29 -7.13
C SER A 445 1.27 -36.66 -6.13
N LYS A 446 1.67 -37.45 -5.11
CA LYS A 446 2.71 -37.06 -4.12
C LYS A 446 4.13 -37.30 -4.61
N THR A 447 4.30 -38.12 -5.64
CA THR A 447 5.60 -38.56 -6.13
C THR A 447 6.00 -37.97 -7.48
N LYS A 448 5.01 -37.49 -8.27
CA LYS A 448 5.29 -36.81 -9.51
C LYS A 448 5.77 -35.39 -9.20
N MET A 449 7.00 -35.10 -9.60
CA MET A 449 7.69 -33.86 -9.28
C MET A 449 7.80 -32.96 -10.53
N TYR A 450 7.76 -31.66 -10.28
CA TYR A 450 7.95 -30.61 -11.26
C TYR A 450 9.02 -29.63 -10.77
N THR A 451 9.83 -29.11 -11.67
CA THR A 451 10.69 -27.97 -11.39
C THR A 451 9.86 -26.69 -11.39
N VAL A 452 10.02 -25.89 -10.32
CA VAL A 452 9.16 -24.71 -10.09
C VAL A 452 10.00 -23.47 -9.83
N ALA A 453 9.65 -22.35 -10.48
CA ALA A 453 10.16 -21.03 -10.19
C ALA A 453 9.17 -20.28 -9.29
N LEU A 454 9.69 -19.71 -8.20
CA LEU A 454 8.98 -18.84 -7.25
C LEU A 454 9.84 -17.63 -6.96
N ASP A 455 9.23 -16.56 -6.45
CA ASP A 455 9.99 -15.54 -5.73
C ASP A 455 10.14 -15.88 -4.24
N THR A 456 11.07 -15.22 -3.56
CA THR A 456 11.33 -15.47 -2.12
C THR A 456 10.14 -15.13 -1.24
N PHE A 457 9.22 -14.26 -1.68
CA PHE A 457 7.98 -13.96 -0.96
C PHE A 457 7.02 -15.16 -0.93
N LEU A 458 6.78 -15.80 -2.08
CA LEU A 458 5.96 -17.02 -2.12
C LEU A 458 6.61 -18.16 -1.33
N ALA A 459 7.92 -18.32 -1.48
CA ALA A 459 8.70 -19.40 -0.87
C ALA A 459 8.80 -19.28 0.66
N ASN A 460 8.62 -18.10 1.25
CA ASN A 460 8.67 -17.94 2.72
C ASN A 460 7.46 -18.58 3.44
N GLY A 461 6.38 -18.86 2.70
CA GLY A 461 5.22 -19.61 3.16
C GLY A 461 4.29 -18.87 4.13
N LYS A 462 4.55 -17.62 4.48
CA LYS A 462 3.67 -16.88 5.41
C LYS A 462 2.25 -16.77 4.86
N GLU A 463 2.14 -16.33 3.61
CA GLU A 463 0.86 -16.16 2.94
C GLU A 463 0.44 -17.37 2.12
N TYR A 464 1.40 -18.17 1.70
CA TYR A 464 1.20 -19.36 0.87
C TYR A 464 1.95 -20.55 1.48
N PRO A 465 1.47 -21.12 2.61
CA PRO A 465 2.23 -22.15 3.35
C PRO A 465 2.55 -23.40 2.52
N GLU A 466 1.75 -23.68 1.49
CA GLU A 466 1.99 -24.78 0.57
C GLU A 466 3.17 -24.53 -0.38
N MET A 467 3.56 -23.24 -0.57
CA MET A 467 4.67 -22.86 -1.47
C MET A 467 6.05 -22.95 -0.81
N VAL A 468 6.12 -23.31 0.47
CA VAL A 468 7.41 -23.56 1.14
C VAL A 468 8.11 -24.73 0.47
N PRO A 469 9.35 -24.54 -0.06
CA PRO A 469 10.11 -25.61 -0.67
C PRO A 469 10.39 -26.76 0.32
N LYS A 470 10.11 -27.98 -0.11
CA LYS A 470 10.42 -29.22 0.65
C LYS A 470 11.67 -29.93 0.08
N SER A 471 12.21 -29.42 -1.03
CA SER A 471 13.37 -29.92 -1.74
C SER A 471 14.48 -28.88 -1.74
N GLN A 472 15.63 -29.24 -2.30
CA GLN A 472 16.75 -28.31 -2.48
C GLN A 472 16.31 -27.05 -3.25
N VAL A 473 16.81 -25.91 -2.81
CA VAL A 473 16.53 -24.60 -3.40
C VAL A 473 17.79 -24.06 -4.05
N GLU A 474 17.69 -23.73 -5.33
CA GLU A 474 18.66 -22.91 -6.05
C GLU A 474 18.19 -21.45 -6.00
N LYS A 475 19.02 -20.55 -5.46
CA LYS A 475 18.71 -19.12 -5.36
C LYS A 475 19.41 -18.35 -6.47
N PHE A 476 18.71 -17.36 -7.01
CA PHE A 476 19.23 -16.44 -8.00
C PHE A 476 19.29 -15.04 -7.40
N ASN A 477 20.32 -14.27 -7.73
CA ASN A 477 20.51 -12.89 -7.28
C ASN A 477 19.89 -11.87 -8.25
N TYR A 478 18.81 -12.25 -8.92
CA TYR A 478 17.99 -11.38 -9.76
C TYR A 478 16.50 -11.67 -9.56
N ASP A 479 15.68 -10.69 -9.87
CA ASP A 479 14.25 -10.70 -9.63
C ASP A 479 13.45 -10.97 -10.93
N LYS A 480 12.12 -11.03 -10.78
CA LYS A 480 11.17 -11.21 -11.87
C LYS A 480 11.22 -10.10 -12.92
N ASP A 481 11.57 -8.85 -12.53
CA ASP A 481 11.64 -7.72 -13.46
C ASP A 481 12.80 -7.90 -14.43
N THR A 482 13.95 -8.35 -13.92
CA THR A 482 15.12 -8.69 -14.74
C THR A 482 14.77 -9.78 -15.76
N THR A 483 14.03 -10.82 -15.35
CA THR A 483 13.61 -11.86 -16.29
C THR A 483 12.64 -11.31 -17.33
N MET A 484 11.69 -10.47 -16.93
CA MET A 484 10.70 -9.85 -17.83
C MET A 484 11.37 -8.91 -18.85
N ILE A 485 12.31 -8.08 -18.42
CA ILE A 485 13.09 -7.20 -19.31
C ILE A 485 13.81 -8.02 -20.38
N ASN A 486 14.51 -9.06 -19.97
CA ASN A 486 15.27 -9.92 -20.89
C ASN A 486 14.33 -10.70 -21.83
N TYR A 487 13.24 -11.25 -21.31
CA TYR A 487 12.21 -11.95 -22.08
C TYR A 487 11.63 -11.06 -23.19
N LEU A 488 11.22 -9.83 -22.82
CA LEU A 488 10.65 -8.89 -23.79
C LEU A 488 11.65 -8.44 -24.83
N LYS A 489 12.90 -8.15 -24.43
CA LYS A 489 13.98 -7.78 -25.37
C LYS A 489 14.27 -8.88 -26.39
N ALA A 490 14.12 -10.14 -26.02
CA ALA A 490 14.37 -11.29 -26.89
C ALA A 490 13.23 -11.58 -27.88
N ARG A 491 12.01 -11.07 -27.65
CA ARG A 491 10.84 -11.33 -28.51
C ARG A 491 10.96 -10.66 -29.88
N ALA A 492 10.52 -11.39 -30.90
CA ALA A 492 10.46 -10.88 -32.27
C ALA A 492 9.39 -9.80 -32.45
N ASP A 493 8.27 -9.90 -31.70
CA ASP A 493 7.13 -8.98 -31.73
C ASP A 493 7.19 -7.83 -30.73
N LYS A 494 8.37 -7.59 -30.12
CA LYS A 494 8.52 -6.59 -29.05
C LYS A 494 8.08 -5.16 -29.39
N GLU A 495 8.01 -4.82 -30.66
CA GLU A 495 7.56 -3.50 -31.11
C GLU A 495 6.04 -3.40 -31.30
N ASP A 496 5.33 -4.53 -31.28
CA ASP A 496 3.87 -4.63 -31.51
C ASP A 496 3.20 -5.56 -30.49
N LEU A 497 3.60 -5.50 -29.22
CA LEU A 497 3.11 -6.42 -28.18
C LEU A 497 1.58 -6.32 -28.02
N VAL A 498 0.92 -7.48 -28.11
CA VAL A 498 -0.49 -7.64 -27.77
C VAL A 498 -0.59 -8.53 -26.54
N ILE A 499 -1.09 -7.95 -25.43
CA ILE A 499 -1.09 -8.56 -24.10
C ILE A 499 -2.54 -8.70 -23.64
N LYS A 500 -3.15 -9.82 -23.99
CA LYS A 500 -4.54 -10.15 -23.71
C LYS A 500 -4.68 -11.47 -22.99
N ASP A 501 -5.75 -11.61 -22.22
CA ASP A 501 -6.08 -12.85 -21.50
C ASP A 501 -6.07 -14.04 -22.47
N ASP A 502 -5.23 -15.03 -22.19
CA ASP A 502 -5.08 -16.26 -22.95
C ASP A 502 -5.88 -17.44 -22.34
N GLY A 503 -6.66 -17.17 -21.31
CA GLY A 503 -7.55 -18.13 -20.67
C GLY A 503 -6.85 -19.22 -19.86
N ARG A 504 -5.58 -19.04 -19.45
CA ARG A 504 -4.87 -20.00 -18.59
C ARG A 504 -5.40 -20.04 -17.16
N LEU A 505 -5.99 -18.93 -16.69
CA LEU A 505 -6.77 -18.84 -15.45
C LEU A 505 -8.20 -18.42 -15.82
N LYS A 506 -9.18 -19.29 -15.52
CA LYS A 506 -10.60 -18.99 -15.76
C LYS A 506 -11.37 -18.94 -14.45
N ILE A 507 -12.29 -17.98 -14.35
CA ILE A 507 -13.24 -17.86 -13.25
C ILE A 507 -14.64 -18.01 -13.83
N VAL A 508 -15.38 -19.01 -13.36
CA VAL A 508 -16.75 -19.26 -13.80
C VAL A 508 -17.73 -18.95 -12.67
N GLN A 509 -18.91 -18.44 -13.04
CA GLN A 509 -19.96 -18.20 -12.05
C GLN A 509 -20.49 -19.53 -11.49
N THR A 510 -20.66 -19.58 -10.18
CA THR A 510 -21.35 -20.70 -9.54
C THR A 510 -22.80 -20.69 -10.00
N SER A 511 -23.27 -21.73 -10.69
CA SER A 511 -24.69 -21.87 -10.99
C SER A 511 -25.44 -21.94 -9.67
N GLN A 512 -26.25 -20.92 -9.35
CA GLN A 512 -27.20 -21.05 -8.22
C GLN A 512 -28.14 -22.18 -8.59
N ALA A 513 -28.09 -23.29 -7.84
CA ALA A 513 -29.14 -24.26 -7.88
C ALA A 513 -30.47 -23.54 -7.60
N PRO A 514 -31.54 -23.75 -8.40
CA PRO A 514 -32.82 -23.10 -8.15
C PRO A 514 -33.27 -23.44 -6.72
N ARG A 515 -33.50 -22.42 -5.90
CA ARG A 515 -34.10 -22.59 -4.58
C ARG A 515 -35.41 -23.34 -4.77
N GLN A 516 -35.50 -24.59 -4.31
CA GLN A 516 -36.75 -25.29 -4.23
C GLN A 516 -37.67 -24.48 -3.30
N SER A 517 -38.68 -23.85 -3.87
CA SER A 517 -39.77 -23.26 -3.11
C SER A 517 -40.46 -24.37 -2.35
N SER A 518 -40.23 -24.46 -1.04
CA SER A 518 -41.03 -25.28 -0.16
C SER A 518 -42.46 -24.70 -0.14
N SER A 519 -43.35 -25.25 -0.97
CA SER A 519 -44.76 -25.00 -0.84
C SER A 519 -45.23 -25.74 0.42
N THR A 520 -45.36 -25.01 1.52
CA THR A 520 -46.16 -25.46 2.68
C THR A 520 -47.62 -25.52 2.24
N ARG A 521 -48.11 -26.73 1.97
CA ARG A 521 -49.55 -26.97 1.95
C ARG A 521 -50.05 -26.97 3.40
N ASN A 522 -50.86 -25.98 3.73
CA ASN A 522 -51.74 -26.07 4.88
C ASN A 522 -52.84 -27.08 4.60
N ILE A 523 -53.00 -28.02 5.50
CA ILE A 523 -54.27 -28.70 5.83
C ILE A 523 -54.51 -28.48 7.32
#